data_289904bfa98f82b0aa416a8048df5607
#
_entry.id   289904bfa98f82b0aa416a8048df5607
#
_cell.length_a   1.000
_cell.length_b   1.000
_cell.length_c   1.000
_cell.angle_alpha   90.00
_cell.angle_beta   90.00
_cell.angle_gamma   90.00
#
_symmetry.space_group_name_H-M   'P 1'
#
loop_
_entity.id
_entity.type
_entity.pdbx_description
1 polymer ?
#
loop_
_entity_poly.entity_id
_entity_poly.type
_entity_poly.pdbx_seq_one_letter_code
_entity_poly.pdbx_strand_id
1 'polypeptide(L)'
;ERGVCRAADAVIAVSEADAAALSKLAPEKQIAVVPNGIFTAEYAQPSAQLNLGDSALLFTGTMNYRPNVDAVLWFTEQVLDRVRQAVPTARLFIVGNKPHPRLDAIRQRPDVEITGFVQDVAPFLHAATIYIAPLRMGSGTRLKLLQAMAVGCAIVSTSVGAQGIALQNGREAIIADDALSFAQAVIGLLNDAERRAQIGAAARQLAQTRYDWSAILPCLLKVYERLGFER
;
A
#
# COMPACT_ATOMS: atom_id res chain seq x y z
N GLU A 1 8.82 -2.79 25.97
CA GLU A 1 8.53 -3.92 25.06
C GLU A 1 9.12 -5.24 25.56
N ARG A 2 10.44 -5.29 25.90
CA ARG A 2 11.10 -6.54 26.32
C ARG A 2 10.41 -7.23 27.52
N GLY A 3 10.02 -6.48 28.56
CA GLY A 3 9.31 -7.02 29.73
C GLY A 3 7.94 -7.58 29.38
N VAL A 4 7.21 -6.90 28.51
CA VAL A 4 5.89 -7.34 28.05
C VAL A 4 5.99 -8.64 27.23
N CYS A 5 6.92 -8.69 26.27
CA CYS A 5 7.12 -9.91 25.46
C CYS A 5 7.49 -11.14 26.30
N ARG A 6 8.30 -10.94 27.36
CA ARG A 6 8.68 -12.03 28.25
C ARG A 6 7.55 -12.52 29.15
N ALA A 7 6.70 -11.60 29.62
CA ALA A 7 5.57 -11.92 30.49
C ALA A 7 4.36 -12.49 29.74
N ALA A 8 4.24 -12.27 28.44
CA ALA A 8 3.12 -12.76 27.65
C ALA A 8 3.17 -14.27 27.42
N ASP A 9 2.03 -14.93 27.39
CA ASP A 9 1.91 -16.36 27.07
C ASP A 9 2.23 -16.66 25.60
N ALA A 10 1.86 -15.73 24.70
CA ALA A 10 2.25 -15.75 23.30
C ALA A 10 2.57 -14.33 22.79
N VAL A 11 3.44 -14.27 21.77
CA VAL A 11 3.79 -13.03 21.08
C VAL A 11 3.48 -13.16 19.61
N ILE A 12 2.71 -12.20 19.08
CA ILE A 12 2.32 -12.15 17.66
C ILE A 12 2.98 -10.93 17.02
N ALA A 13 3.59 -11.14 15.87
CA ALA A 13 4.11 -10.10 14.99
C ALA A 13 3.25 -9.99 13.73
N VAL A 14 3.15 -8.80 13.14
CA VAL A 14 2.39 -8.58 11.91
C VAL A 14 3.22 -8.74 10.64
N SER A 15 4.53 -8.95 10.78
CA SER A 15 5.45 -9.23 9.66
C SER A 15 6.65 -10.04 10.14
N GLU A 16 7.34 -10.68 9.19
CA GLU A 16 8.61 -11.38 9.47
C GLU A 16 9.69 -10.41 10.01
N ALA A 17 9.72 -9.19 9.53
CA ALA A 17 10.64 -8.16 10.01
C ALA A 17 10.37 -7.79 11.47
N ASP A 18 9.08 -7.65 11.85
CA ASP A 18 8.68 -7.39 13.23
C ASP A 18 8.98 -8.61 14.12
N ALA A 19 8.73 -9.82 13.62
CA ALA A 19 9.06 -11.05 14.34
C ALA A 19 10.57 -11.15 14.62
N ALA A 20 11.42 -10.86 13.63
CA ALA A 20 12.87 -10.83 13.80
C ALA A 20 13.33 -9.77 14.81
N ALA A 21 12.66 -8.60 14.82
CA ALA A 21 12.95 -7.55 15.81
C ALA A 21 12.55 -7.97 17.23
N LEU A 22 11.36 -8.56 17.40
CA LEU A 22 10.85 -9.04 18.68
C LEU A 22 11.64 -10.22 19.22
N SER A 23 12.11 -11.13 18.34
CA SER A 23 12.97 -12.26 18.74
C SER A 23 14.30 -11.81 19.36
N LYS A 24 14.83 -10.65 18.95
CA LYS A 24 16.01 -10.06 19.61
C LYS A 24 15.72 -9.54 21.03
N LEU A 25 14.47 -9.17 21.31
CA LEU A 25 14.03 -8.67 22.61
C LEU A 25 13.68 -9.81 23.58
N ALA A 26 13.13 -10.91 23.06
CA ALA A 26 12.69 -12.09 23.80
C ALA A 26 13.09 -13.37 23.06
N PRO A 27 14.38 -13.74 23.04
CA PRO A 27 14.88 -14.88 22.27
C PRO A 27 14.34 -16.23 22.78
N GLU A 28 13.84 -16.28 24.01
CA GLU A 28 13.20 -17.43 24.62
C GLU A 28 11.75 -17.67 24.16
N LYS A 29 11.15 -16.69 23.48
CA LYS A 29 9.75 -16.76 23.01
C LYS A 29 9.67 -17.16 21.54
N GLN A 30 8.75 -18.06 21.24
CA GLN A 30 8.35 -18.30 19.86
C GLN A 30 7.39 -17.19 19.41
N ILE A 31 7.80 -16.44 18.39
CA ILE A 31 7.00 -15.35 17.84
C ILE A 31 6.19 -15.88 16.65
N ALA A 32 4.88 -15.81 16.74
CA ALA A 32 4.01 -16.17 15.64
C ALA A 32 3.84 -14.97 14.69
N VAL A 33 3.89 -15.21 13.38
CA VAL A 33 3.57 -14.16 12.39
C VAL A 33 2.12 -14.31 11.96
N VAL A 34 1.33 -13.28 12.28
CA VAL A 34 -0.07 -13.15 11.86
C VAL A 34 -0.18 -11.79 11.18
N PRO A 35 -0.15 -11.73 9.84
CA PRO A 35 -0.14 -10.45 9.13
C PRO A 35 -1.45 -9.69 9.31
N ASN A 36 -1.40 -8.38 9.09
CA ASN A 36 -2.63 -7.60 8.94
C ASN A 36 -3.37 -8.05 7.69
N GLY A 37 -4.69 -8.17 7.80
CA GLY A 37 -5.55 -8.67 6.75
C GLY A 37 -6.49 -7.62 6.17
N ILE A 38 -7.15 -8.01 5.10
CA ILE A 38 -8.20 -7.26 4.42
C ILE A 38 -9.31 -8.23 4.01
N PHE A 39 -10.55 -7.78 3.92
CA PHE A 39 -11.63 -8.53 3.28
C PHE A 39 -11.59 -8.23 1.78
N THR A 40 -10.93 -9.08 0.99
CA THR A 40 -10.73 -8.83 -0.45
C THR A 40 -12.04 -8.78 -1.23
N ALA A 41 -13.09 -9.47 -0.75
CA ALA A 41 -14.41 -9.46 -1.34
C ALA A 41 -15.07 -8.06 -1.35
N GLU A 42 -14.78 -7.21 -0.36
CA GLU A 42 -15.29 -5.84 -0.29
C GLU A 42 -14.76 -4.95 -1.41
N TYR A 43 -13.65 -5.35 -2.05
CA TYR A 43 -12.99 -4.65 -3.15
C TYR A 43 -13.23 -5.31 -4.51
N ALA A 44 -14.09 -6.33 -4.59
CA ALA A 44 -14.33 -7.05 -5.84
C ALA A 44 -15.04 -6.19 -6.90
N GLN A 45 -15.92 -5.31 -6.47
CA GLN A 45 -16.69 -4.39 -7.30
C GLN A 45 -16.67 -2.99 -6.69
N PRO A 46 -16.61 -1.92 -7.51
CA PRO A 46 -16.73 -0.57 -6.99
C PRO A 46 -18.16 -0.28 -6.54
N SER A 47 -18.32 0.48 -5.46
CA SER A 47 -19.62 0.96 -4.98
C SER A 47 -20.25 2.01 -5.91
N ALA A 48 -19.43 2.68 -6.74
CA ALA A 48 -19.82 3.65 -7.75
C ALA A 48 -18.81 3.65 -8.89
N GLN A 49 -19.27 3.98 -10.10
CA GLN A 49 -18.38 4.18 -11.25
C GLN A 49 -17.78 5.59 -11.19
N LEU A 50 -16.47 5.67 -11.28
CA LEU A 50 -15.72 6.91 -11.33
C LEU A 50 -14.79 6.88 -12.55
N ASN A 51 -14.69 8.01 -13.27
CA ASN A 51 -13.75 8.16 -14.37
C ASN A 51 -12.69 9.18 -14.00
N LEU A 52 -11.46 8.74 -13.84
CA LEU A 52 -10.30 9.58 -13.55
C LEU A 52 -9.42 9.84 -14.78
N GLY A 53 -9.80 9.26 -15.95
CA GLY A 53 -9.04 9.30 -17.20
C GLY A 53 -8.01 8.17 -17.29
N ASP A 54 -7.39 8.04 -18.47
CA ASP A 54 -6.55 6.88 -18.83
C ASP A 54 -5.15 6.88 -18.21
N SER A 55 -4.75 7.99 -17.58
CA SER A 55 -3.41 8.15 -16.98
C SER A 55 -3.48 8.61 -15.52
N ALA A 56 -4.45 8.08 -14.78
CA ALA A 56 -4.69 8.42 -13.38
C ALA A 56 -3.72 7.72 -12.44
N LEU A 57 -2.91 8.50 -11.73
CA LEU A 57 -2.03 8.07 -10.65
C LEU A 57 -2.73 8.30 -9.33
N LEU A 58 -2.85 7.28 -8.49
CA LEU A 58 -3.59 7.37 -7.23
C LEU A 58 -2.68 7.16 -6.02
N PHE A 59 -2.82 8.04 -5.04
CA PHE A 59 -2.29 7.86 -3.69
C PHE A 59 -3.41 8.02 -2.67
N THR A 60 -3.49 7.14 -1.68
CA THR A 60 -4.49 7.23 -0.60
C THR A 60 -3.85 7.36 0.77
N GLY A 61 -4.51 8.07 1.69
CA GLY A 61 -4.08 8.12 3.09
C GLY A 61 -4.48 9.40 3.81
N THR A 62 -4.29 9.43 5.11
CA THR A 62 -4.52 10.62 5.94
C THR A 62 -3.43 11.67 5.69
N MET A 63 -3.82 12.87 5.25
CA MET A 63 -2.90 13.89 4.72
C MET A 63 -2.35 14.86 5.79
N ASN A 64 -2.52 14.56 7.08
CA ASN A 64 -1.75 15.16 8.18
C ASN A 64 -0.70 14.20 8.77
N TYR A 65 -0.62 12.97 8.28
CA TYR A 65 0.40 12.01 8.70
C TYR A 65 1.69 12.27 7.93
N ARG A 66 2.76 12.63 8.66
CA ARG A 66 4.04 13.08 8.09
C ARG A 66 4.58 12.21 6.94
N PRO A 67 4.60 10.86 7.03
CA PRO A 67 5.05 10.01 5.92
C PRO A 67 4.23 10.17 4.64
N ASN A 68 2.91 10.38 4.74
CA ASN A 68 2.06 10.59 3.58
C ASN A 68 2.30 11.96 2.95
N VAL A 69 2.45 13.00 3.77
CA VAL A 69 2.76 14.36 3.31
C VAL A 69 4.10 14.38 2.58
N ASP A 70 5.13 13.76 3.17
CA ASP A 70 6.45 13.65 2.56
C ASP A 70 6.42 12.90 1.22
N ALA A 71 5.72 11.76 1.17
CA ALA A 71 5.57 10.96 -0.03
C ALA A 71 4.93 11.73 -1.19
N VAL A 72 3.83 12.45 -0.90
CA VAL A 72 3.10 13.25 -1.88
C VAL A 72 3.95 14.40 -2.39
N LEU A 73 4.62 15.15 -1.51
CA LEU A 73 5.51 16.24 -1.88
C LEU A 73 6.66 15.74 -2.73
N TRP A 74 7.36 14.70 -2.29
CA TRP A 74 8.47 14.13 -3.03
C TRP A 74 8.04 13.66 -4.43
N PHE A 75 6.91 12.96 -4.53
CA PHE A 75 6.40 12.50 -5.82
C PHE A 75 6.07 13.69 -6.74
N THR A 76 5.37 14.67 -6.23
CA THR A 76 4.95 15.84 -7.02
C THR A 76 6.15 16.67 -7.47
N GLU A 77 7.14 16.90 -6.60
CA GLU A 77 8.29 17.77 -6.86
C GLU A 77 9.39 17.07 -7.69
N GLN A 78 9.58 15.76 -7.54
CA GLN A 78 10.72 15.06 -8.11
C GLN A 78 10.35 14.08 -9.23
N VAL A 79 9.10 13.57 -9.26
CA VAL A 79 8.68 12.49 -10.15
C VAL A 79 7.64 12.94 -11.18
N LEU A 80 6.59 13.64 -10.74
CA LEU A 80 5.42 13.90 -11.57
C LEU A 80 5.75 14.67 -12.86
N ASP A 81 6.61 15.67 -12.80
CA ASP A 81 6.98 16.45 -13.99
C ASP A 81 7.73 15.60 -15.02
N ARG A 82 8.57 14.65 -14.57
CA ARG A 82 9.24 13.66 -15.45
C ARG A 82 8.23 12.74 -16.13
N VAL A 83 7.23 12.28 -15.37
CA VAL A 83 6.15 11.45 -15.91
C VAL A 83 5.36 12.25 -16.97
N ARG A 84 5.00 13.49 -16.68
CA ARG A 84 4.22 14.35 -17.59
C ARG A 84 4.97 14.78 -18.85
N GLN A 85 6.30 14.85 -18.81
CA GLN A 85 7.10 15.06 -20.02
C GLN A 85 6.91 13.91 -21.03
N ALA A 86 6.76 12.68 -20.56
CA ALA A 86 6.52 11.50 -21.40
C ALA A 86 5.03 11.22 -21.65
N VAL A 87 4.18 11.48 -20.65
CA VAL A 87 2.72 11.24 -20.69
C VAL A 87 2.01 12.52 -20.20
N PRO A 88 1.76 13.53 -21.07
CA PRO A 88 1.20 14.82 -20.69
C PRO A 88 -0.18 14.76 -20.02
N THR A 89 -0.94 13.69 -20.27
CA THR A 89 -2.26 13.42 -19.69
C THR A 89 -2.22 12.88 -18.26
N ALA A 90 -1.04 12.54 -17.74
CA ALA A 90 -0.91 12.01 -16.40
C ALA A 90 -1.38 13.01 -15.33
N ARG A 91 -2.25 12.56 -14.44
CA ARG A 91 -2.79 13.33 -13.31
C ARG A 91 -2.61 12.55 -12.02
N LEU A 92 -2.32 13.26 -10.93
CA LEU A 92 -2.19 12.72 -9.59
C LEU A 92 -3.45 12.99 -8.78
N PHE A 93 -4.08 11.93 -8.29
CA PHE A 93 -5.20 11.97 -7.36
C PHE A 93 -4.72 11.57 -5.96
N ILE A 94 -4.91 12.47 -5.01
CA ILE A 94 -4.54 12.30 -3.60
C ILE A 94 -5.84 12.20 -2.81
N VAL A 95 -6.19 10.98 -2.43
CA VAL A 95 -7.46 10.70 -1.74
C VAL A 95 -7.22 10.52 -0.26
N GLY A 96 -7.79 11.42 0.53
CA GLY A 96 -7.70 11.33 1.99
C GLY A 96 -7.96 12.63 2.73
N ASN A 97 -8.30 12.49 4.00
CA ASN A 97 -8.72 13.58 4.86
C ASN A 97 -7.55 14.41 5.42
N LYS A 98 -7.91 15.54 6.04
CA LYS A 98 -7.02 16.42 6.82
C LYS A 98 -5.78 16.86 6.03
N PRO A 99 -5.92 17.50 4.85
CA PRO A 99 -4.79 17.97 4.07
C PRO A 99 -3.93 18.96 4.90
N HIS A 100 -2.64 18.66 4.98
CA HIS A 100 -1.66 19.48 5.70
C HIS A 100 -1.36 20.76 4.90
N PRO A 101 -1.14 21.93 5.54
CA PRO A 101 -0.83 23.20 4.84
C PRO A 101 0.36 23.12 3.87
N ARG A 102 1.33 22.26 4.13
CA ARG A 102 2.47 22.02 3.21
C ARG A 102 2.02 21.54 1.82
N LEU A 103 0.80 21.02 1.68
CA LEU A 103 0.23 20.58 0.41
C LEU A 103 -0.47 21.72 -0.37
N ASP A 104 -0.58 22.94 0.19
CA ASP A 104 -1.30 24.05 -0.44
C ASP A 104 -0.66 24.45 -1.77
N ALA A 105 0.68 24.42 -1.86
CA ALA A 105 1.40 24.74 -3.10
C ALA A 105 1.07 23.76 -4.24
N ILE A 106 1.02 22.45 -3.93
CA ILE A 106 0.72 21.43 -4.96
C ILE A 106 -0.77 21.38 -5.31
N ARG A 107 -1.65 21.84 -4.43
CA ARG A 107 -3.09 21.96 -4.71
C ARG A 107 -3.40 22.93 -5.83
N GLN A 108 -2.53 23.91 -6.10
CA GLN A 108 -2.69 24.88 -7.18
C GLN A 108 -2.32 24.28 -8.55
N ARG A 109 -1.73 23.12 -8.59
CA ARG A 109 -1.34 22.45 -9.85
C ARG A 109 -2.58 21.87 -10.55
N PRO A 110 -2.75 22.10 -11.87
CA PRO A 110 -3.90 21.58 -12.62
C PRO A 110 -3.86 20.06 -12.82
N ASP A 111 -2.69 19.45 -12.66
CA ASP A 111 -2.43 18.02 -12.78
C ASP A 111 -2.47 17.27 -11.44
N VAL A 112 -2.82 17.96 -10.34
CA VAL A 112 -2.92 17.38 -8.99
C VAL A 112 -4.32 17.65 -8.43
N GLU A 113 -4.98 16.62 -7.96
CA GLU A 113 -6.27 16.72 -7.29
C GLU A 113 -6.18 16.16 -5.87
N ILE A 114 -6.54 16.96 -4.86
CA ILE A 114 -6.64 16.55 -3.47
C ILE A 114 -8.11 16.53 -3.09
N THR A 115 -8.69 15.36 -2.97
CA THR A 115 -10.15 15.19 -2.76
C THR A 115 -10.61 15.58 -1.36
N GLY A 116 -9.74 15.50 -0.35
CA GLY A 116 -10.14 15.54 1.03
C GLY A 116 -10.76 14.20 1.48
N PHE A 117 -11.69 14.25 2.43
CA PHE A 117 -12.40 13.06 2.91
C PHE A 117 -13.32 12.51 1.83
N VAL A 118 -13.27 11.21 1.63
CA VAL A 118 -14.23 10.44 0.83
C VAL A 118 -14.83 9.34 1.70
N GLN A 119 -16.09 9.01 1.49
CA GLN A 119 -16.77 7.97 2.26
C GLN A 119 -16.22 6.58 1.91
N ASP A 120 -15.89 6.36 0.64
CA ASP A 120 -15.36 5.11 0.12
C ASP A 120 -14.21 5.39 -0.85
N VAL A 121 -13.09 4.66 -0.68
CA VAL A 121 -11.91 4.77 -1.55
C VAL A 121 -11.96 3.77 -2.72
N ALA A 122 -12.82 2.76 -2.66
CA ALA A 122 -12.87 1.70 -3.66
C ALA A 122 -13.16 2.24 -5.09
N PRO A 123 -14.07 3.20 -5.32
CA PRO A 123 -14.27 3.78 -6.64
C PRO A 123 -13.01 4.41 -7.24
N PHE A 124 -12.20 5.08 -6.41
CA PHE A 124 -10.93 5.67 -6.84
C PHE A 124 -9.90 4.61 -7.18
N LEU A 125 -9.82 3.54 -6.37
CA LEU A 125 -8.91 2.42 -6.63
C LEU A 125 -9.26 1.71 -7.95
N HIS A 126 -10.55 1.49 -8.23
CA HIS A 126 -10.99 0.88 -9.48
C HIS A 126 -10.77 1.78 -10.70
N ALA A 127 -10.87 3.10 -10.54
CA ALA A 127 -10.67 4.07 -11.61
C ALA A 127 -9.20 4.43 -11.86
N ALA A 128 -8.30 4.08 -10.95
CA ALA A 128 -6.89 4.39 -11.07
C ALA A 128 -6.19 3.54 -12.14
N THR A 129 -5.37 4.17 -12.97
CA THR A 129 -4.50 3.45 -13.90
C THR A 129 -3.31 2.82 -13.18
N ILE A 130 -2.72 3.55 -12.23
CA ILE A 130 -1.62 3.08 -11.38
C ILE A 130 -1.83 3.58 -9.96
N TYR A 131 -1.66 2.69 -8.99
CA TYR A 131 -1.54 3.06 -7.59
C TYR A 131 -0.07 3.32 -7.24
N ILE A 132 0.24 4.47 -6.65
CA ILE A 132 1.60 4.83 -6.25
C ILE A 132 1.75 4.81 -4.73
N ALA A 133 2.86 4.27 -4.23
CA ALA A 133 3.22 4.28 -2.81
C ALA A 133 4.65 4.82 -2.60
N PRO A 134 4.90 6.10 -2.84
CA PRO A 134 6.23 6.71 -2.84
C PRO A 134 6.71 7.07 -1.43
N LEU A 135 6.47 6.21 -0.45
CA LEU A 135 6.81 6.43 0.96
C LEU A 135 8.31 6.28 1.17
N ARG A 136 8.95 7.26 1.81
CA ARG A 136 10.38 7.27 2.12
C ARG A 136 10.67 7.07 3.61
N MET A 137 9.62 7.06 4.43
CA MET A 137 9.70 6.88 5.88
C MET A 137 8.45 6.19 6.42
N GLY A 138 8.56 5.73 7.66
CA GLY A 138 7.49 5.07 8.40
C GLY A 138 7.75 3.58 8.57
N SER A 139 6.99 2.95 9.45
CA SER A 139 7.07 1.51 9.78
C SER A 139 5.69 0.87 9.76
N GLY A 140 5.61 -0.44 9.88
CA GLY A 140 4.38 -1.24 9.91
C GLY A 140 3.80 -1.56 8.53
N THR A 141 2.82 -2.45 8.50
CA THR A 141 2.14 -2.91 7.28
C THR A 141 1.33 -1.78 6.64
N ARG A 142 1.45 -1.65 5.34
CA ARG A 142 0.76 -0.62 4.56
C ARG A 142 -0.63 -1.11 4.12
N LEU A 143 -1.64 -1.01 4.98
CA LEU A 143 -3.02 -1.43 4.67
C LEU A 143 -3.55 -0.84 3.36
N LYS A 144 -3.20 0.42 3.04
CA LYS A 144 -3.55 1.06 1.77
C LYS A 144 -3.03 0.29 0.55
N LEU A 145 -1.89 -0.38 0.67
CA LEU A 145 -1.34 -1.19 -0.41
C LEU A 145 -2.14 -2.49 -0.58
N LEU A 146 -2.59 -3.10 0.54
CA LEU A 146 -3.49 -4.26 0.49
C LEU A 146 -4.82 -3.92 -0.20
N GLN A 147 -5.35 -2.71 0.00
CA GLN A 147 -6.55 -2.24 -0.71
C GLN A 147 -6.32 -2.16 -2.23
N ALA A 148 -5.21 -1.54 -2.65
CA ALA A 148 -4.83 -1.47 -4.07
C ALA A 148 -4.61 -2.86 -4.68
N MET A 149 -3.97 -3.77 -3.95
CA MET A 149 -3.79 -5.16 -4.34
C MET A 149 -5.13 -5.91 -4.47
N ALA A 150 -6.06 -5.72 -3.53
CA ALA A 150 -7.36 -6.39 -3.53
C ALA A 150 -8.20 -5.99 -4.76
N VAL A 151 -8.11 -4.73 -5.19
CA VAL A 151 -8.73 -4.27 -6.45
C VAL A 151 -8.02 -4.84 -7.67
N GLY A 152 -6.73 -5.11 -7.59
CA GLY A 152 -5.89 -5.50 -8.73
C GLY A 152 -5.28 -4.30 -9.46
N CYS A 153 -5.01 -3.21 -8.74
CA CYS A 153 -4.26 -2.08 -9.31
C CYS A 153 -2.83 -2.48 -9.65
N ALA A 154 -2.30 -1.97 -10.77
CA ALA A 154 -0.86 -1.95 -10.97
C ALA A 154 -0.20 -1.01 -9.96
N ILE A 155 0.86 -1.46 -9.31
CA ILE A 155 1.47 -0.76 -8.18
C ILE A 155 2.91 -0.37 -8.51
N VAL A 156 3.24 0.91 -8.25
CA VAL A 156 4.64 1.37 -8.16
C VAL A 156 4.88 1.84 -6.73
N SER A 157 5.89 1.29 -6.08
CA SER A 157 6.21 1.58 -4.68
C SER A 157 7.69 1.79 -4.46
N THR A 158 8.05 2.47 -3.40
CA THR A 158 9.41 2.36 -2.83
C THR A 158 9.52 1.10 -1.98
N SER A 159 10.75 0.67 -1.68
CA SER A 159 11.01 -0.42 -0.73
C SER A 159 10.38 -0.15 0.64
N VAL A 160 10.43 1.12 1.10
CA VAL A 160 9.76 1.56 2.35
C VAL A 160 8.24 1.49 2.22
N GLY A 161 7.69 1.85 1.05
CA GLY A 161 6.25 1.76 0.78
C GLY A 161 5.73 0.32 0.76
N ALA A 162 6.55 -0.63 0.32
CA ALA A 162 6.24 -2.05 0.25
C ALA A 162 6.48 -2.82 1.56
N GLN A 163 7.08 -2.19 2.57
CA GLN A 163 7.48 -2.83 3.81
C GLN A 163 6.30 -3.51 4.52
N GLY A 164 6.53 -4.75 5.01
CA GLY A 164 5.53 -5.55 5.72
C GLY A 164 4.60 -6.34 4.80
N ILE A 165 4.76 -6.23 3.46
CA ILE A 165 4.02 -7.02 2.47
C ILE A 165 5.03 -7.80 1.60
N ALA A 166 4.77 -9.06 1.34
CA ALA A 166 5.67 -9.95 0.60
C ALA A 166 5.58 -9.74 -0.93
N LEU A 167 5.73 -8.49 -1.38
CA LEU A 167 5.76 -8.14 -2.79
C LEU A 167 7.12 -8.51 -3.40
N GLN A 168 7.09 -9.06 -4.60
CA GLN A 168 8.26 -9.29 -5.44
C GLN A 168 8.32 -8.22 -6.52
N ASN A 169 9.49 -7.56 -6.64
CA ASN A 169 9.69 -6.56 -7.68
C ASN A 169 9.53 -7.17 -9.08
N GLY A 170 8.76 -6.49 -9.91
CA GLY A 170 8.46 -6.91 -11.27
C GLY A 170 7.35 -7.96 -11.38
N ARG A 171 6.79 -8.45 -10.26
CA ARG A 171 5.70 -9.43 -10.27
C ARG A 171 4.38 -8.85 -9.73
N GLU A 172 4.31 -8.51 -8.46
CA GLU A 172 3.12 -7.91 -7.83
C GLU A 172 3.18 -6.39 -7.74
N ALA A 173 4.37 -5.80 -7.89
CA ALA A 173 4.60 -4.37 -7.95
C ALA A 173 5.92 -4.07 -8.66
N ILE A 174 6.10 -2.82 -9.11
CA ILE A 174 7.42 -2.31 -9.45
C ILE A 174 7.97 -1.55 -8.24
N ILE A 175 9.18 -1.90 -7.80
CA ILE A 175 9.85 -1.25 -6.67
C ILE A 175 10.96 -0.34 -7.20
N ALA A 176 10.89 0.94 -6.81
CA ALA A 176 11.85 1.96 -7.23
C ALA A 176 12.05 2.98 -6.09
N ASP A 177 13.29 3.22 -5.68
CA ASP A 177 13.61 4.01 -4.48
C ASP A 177 14.10 5.43 -4.80
N ASP A 178 14.49 5.71 -6.03
CA ASP A 178 14.88 7.05 -6.48
C ASP A 178 13.89 7.64 -7.49
N ALA A 179 13.95 8.96 -7.67
CA ALA A 179 12.98 9.69 -8.48
C ALA A 179 13.02 9.33 -9.97
N LEU A 180 14.20 8.98 -10.51
CA LEU A 180 14.34 8.64 -11.92
C LEU A 180 13.76 7.25 -12.19
N SER A 181 14.16 6.25 -11.43
CA SER A 181 13.64 4.88 -11.55
C SER A 181 12.14 4.81 -11.26
N PHE A 182 11.63 5.59 -10.29
CA PHE A 182 10.21 5.67 -10.00
C PHE A 182 9.42 6.27 -11.18
N ALA A 183 9.92 7.37 -11.77
CA ALA A 183 9.31 7.97 -12.96
C ALA A 183 9.31 6.98 -14.14
N GLN A 184 10.42 6.30 -14.39
CA GLN A 184 10.54 5.29 -15.45
C GLN A 184 9.56 4.13 -15.26
N ALA A 185 9.40 3.64 -14.02
CA ALA A 185 8.44 2.60 -13.68
C ALA A 185 6.98 3.05 -13.96
N VAL A 186 6.62 4.27 -13.56
CA VAL A 186 5.30 4.83 -13.83
C VAL A 186 5.06 5.01 -15.34
N ILE A 187 6.02 5.59 -16.07
CA ILE A 187 5.93 5.79 -17.52
C ILE A 187 5.80 4.45 -18.24
N GLY A 188 6.62 3.47 -17.88
CA GLY A 188 6.58 2.13 -18.47
C GLY A 188 5.20 1.50 -18.29
N LEU A 189 4.63 1.56 -17.08
CA LEU A 189 3.30 1.01 -16.82
C LEU A 189 2.18 1.84 -17.47
N LEU A 190 2.29 3.16 -17.59
CA LEU A 190 1.28 3.95 -18.31
C LEU A 190 1.18 3.56 -19.79
N ASN A 191 2.31 3.20 -20.40
CA ASN A 191 2.39 2.84 -21.82
C ASN A 191 2.17 1.34 -22.11
N ASP A 192 2.08 0.49 -21.07
CA ASP A 192 1.95 -0.96 -21.23
C ASP A 192 0.75 -1.49 -20.43
N ALA A 193 -0.40 -1.55 -21.10
CA ALA A 193 -1.65 -2.01 -20.48
C ALA A 193 -1.60 -3.50 -20.11
N GLU A 194 -0.93 -4.33 -20.91
CA GLU A 194 -0.78 -5.75 -20.64
C GLU A 194 0.05 -5.98 -19.38
N ARG A 195 1.17 -5.26 -19.27
CA ARG A 195 2.02 -5.33 -18.09
C ARG A 195 1.30 -4.85 -16.83
N ARG A 196 0.48 -3.77 -16.93
CA ARG A 196 -0.38 -3.34 -15.82
C ARG A 196 -1.33 -4.45 -15.38
N ALA A 197 -2.01 -5.08 -16.34
CA ALA A 197 -2.94 -6.16 -16.05
C ALA A 197 -2.25 -7.36 -15.37
N GLN A 198 -1.07 -7.75 -15.84
CA GLN A 198 -0.27 -8.84 -15.25
C GLN A 198 0.11 -8.54 -13.79
N ILE A 199 0.66 -7.36 -13.53
CA ILE A 199 1.06 -6.93 -12.17
C ILE A 199 -0.17 -6.86 -11.25
N GLY A 200 -1.25 -6.22 -11.71
CA GLY A 200 -2.48 -6.10 -10.93
C GLY A 200 -3.10 -7.46 -10.59
N ALA A 201 -3.14 -8.39 -11.55
CA ALA A 201 -3.63 -9.75 -11.32
C ALA A 201 -2.78 -10.51 -10.30
N ALA A 202 -1.45 -10.42 -10.40
CA ALA A 202 -0.53 -11.04 -9.46
C ALA A 202 -0.68 -10.44 -8.04
N ALA A 203 -0.81 -9.10 -7.94
CA ALA A 203 -1.04 -8.41 -6.69
C ALA A 203 -2.35 -8.85 -6.03
N ARG A 204 -3.45 -8.94 -6.81
CA ARG A 204 -4.75 -9.41 -6.32
C ARG A 204 -4.69 -10.85 -5.83
N GLN A 205 -4.04 -11.73 -6.58
CA GLN A 205 -3.85 -13.12 -6.18
C GLN A 205 -3.09 -13.22 -4.86
N LEU A 206 -2.03 -12.44 -4.69
CA LEU A 206 -1.27 -12.40 -3.44
C LEU A 206 -2.15 -11.90 -2.27
N ALA A 207 -2.95 -10.84 -2.48
CA ALA A 207 -3.88 -10.34 -1.48
C ALA A 207 -4.88 -11.42 -1.04
N GLN A 208 -5.51 -12.10 -1.99
CA GLN A 208 -6.50 -13.14 -1.73
C GLN A 208 -5.92 -14.36 -1.00
N THR A 209 -4.72 -14.79 -1.40
CA THR A 209 -4.15 -16.05 -0.87
C THR A 209 -3.40 -15.87 0.44
N ARG A 210 -2.91 -14.66 0.74
CA ARG A 210 -2.02 -14.44 1.89
C ARG A 210 -2.51 -13.37 2.86
N TYR A 211 -3.32 -12.41 2.41
CA TYR A 211 -3.75 -11.25 3.19
C TYR A 211 -5.27 -11.12 3.34
N ASP A 212 -6.05 -12.03 2.76
CA ASP A 212 -7.47 -12.13 3.07
C ASP A 212 -7.67 -12.68 4.49
N TRP A 213 -8.62 -12.13 5.24
CA TRP A 213 -8.90 -12.60 6.59
C TRP A 213 -9.25 -14.08 6.65
N SER A 214 -9.86 -14.65 5.60
CA SER A 214 -10.14 -16.08 5.51
C SER A 214 -8.86 -16.93 5.50
N ALA A 215 -7.76 -16.42 4.92
CA ALA A 215 -6.45 -17.08 4.92
C ALA A 215 -5.68 -16.85 6.23
N ILE A 216 -5.88 -15.70 6.88
CA ILE A 216 -5.14 -15.31 8.09
C ILE A 216 -5.74 -15.92 9.36
N LEU A 217 -7.07 -15.97 9.48
CA LEU A 217 -7.76 -16.46 10.68
C LEU A 217 -7.30 -17.85 11.13
N PRO A 218 -7.06 -18.84 10.25
CA PRO A 218 -6.53 -20.13 10.65
C PRO A 218 -5.16 -20.06 11.34
N CYS A 219 -4.31 -19.08 10.93
CA CYS A 219 -3.01 -18.86 11.55
C CYS A 219 -3.15 -18.31 12.97
N LEU A 220 -4.08 -17.37 13.16
CA LEU A 220 -4.38 -16.79 14.48
C LEU A 220 -4.98 -17.84 15.41
N LEU A 221 -5.95 -18.62 14.93
CA LEU A 221 -6.59 -19.68 15.71
C LEU A 221 -5.58 -20.72 16.22
N LYS A 222 -4.60 -21.11 15.41
CA LYS A 222 -3.52 -22.00 15.83
C LYS A 222 -2.70 -21.44 17.02
N VAL A 223 -2.57 -20.14 17.15
CA VAL A 223 -1.90 -19.52 18.30
C VAL A 223 -2.74 -19.72 19.55
N TYR A 224 -4.06 -19.49 19.47
CA TYR A 224 -4.98 -19.69 20.60
C TYR A 224 -5.08 -21.17 21.01
N GLU A 225 -5.16 -22.09 20.05
CA GLU A 225 -5.19 -23.54 20.32
C GLU A 225 -3.95 -24.00 21.13
N ARG A 226 -2.76 -23.46 20.81
CA ARG A 226 -1.53 -23.73 21.58
C ARG A 226 -1.56 -23.21 23.01
N LEU A 227 -2.39 -22.22 23.29
CA LEU A 227 -2.61 -21.66 24.62
C LEU A 227 -3.73 -22.39 25.40
N GLY A 228 -4.31 -23.44 24.83
CA GLY A 228 -5.37 -24.24 25.48
C GLY A 228 -6.78 -23.65 25.31
N PHE A 229 -6.99 -22.69 24.40
CA PHE A 229 -8.33 -22.25 24.04
C PHE A 229 -8.92 -23.23 23.01
N GLU A 230 -9.95 -23.96 23.42
CA GLU A 230 -10.75 -24.79 22.51
C GLU A 230 -11.74 -23.93 21.70
N ARG A 231 -12.16 -24.42 20.52
CA ARG A 231 -13.15 -23.76 19.66
C ARG A 231 -14.55 -23.77 20.24
#